data_0bc747c31fb445148e462d0ec845864b
#
_entry.id   0bc747c31fb445148e462d0ec845864b
#
_cell.length_a   1.000
_cell.length_b   1.000
_cell.length_c   1.000
_cell.angle_alpha   90.00
_cell.angle_beta   90.00
_cell.angle_gamma   90.00
#
_symmetry.space_group_name_H-M   'P 1'
#
loop_
_entity.id
_entity.type
_entity.pdbx_description
1 polymer ?
#
loop_
_entity_poly.entity_id
_entity_poly.type
_entity_poly.pdbx_seq_one_letter_code
_entity_poly.pdbx_strand_id
1 'polypeptide(L)'
;MSSSPVILIAEIENAGIDRRQAISILTRKDKIVFMSTHDPLLALSASKRIVIRNGGIAKIIETTEEERASQTIIEELDGTIMRIREMLRHGERITPDRLDGFSR
;
A
#
# COMPACT_ATOMS: atom_id res chain seq x y z
N MET A 1 -3.84 -27.70 19.20
CA MET A 1 -3.32 -26.78 18.18
C MET A 1 -3.99 -25.43 18.31
N SER A 2 -3.20 -24.43 18.48
CA SER A 2 -3.77 -23.08 18.53
C SER A 2 -3.92 -22.54 17.13
N SER A 3 -5.08 -22.07 16.83
CA SER A 3 -5.32 -21.38 15.57
C SER A 3 -5.22 -19.88 15.83
N SER A 4 -4.46 -19.20 15.01
CA SER A 4 -4.40 -17.76 15.09
C SER A 4 -5.73 -17.17 14.65
N PRO A 5 -6.23 -16.15 15.34
CA PRO A 5 -7.43 -15.46 14.88
C PRO A 5 -7.22 -14.91 13.46
N VAL A 6 -8.27 -14.95 12.67
CA VAL A 6 -8.24 -14.43 11.31
C VAL A 6 -8.93 -13.07 11.30
N ILE A 7 -8.26 -12.08 10.74
CA ILE A 7 -8.81 -10.75 10.54
C ILE A 7 -9.02 -10.55 9.04
N LEU A 8 -10.23 -10.16 8.68
CA LEU A 8 -10.56 -9.88 7.29
C LEU A 8 -11.00 -8.43 7.15
N ILE A 9 -10.27 -7.67 6.37
CA ILE A 9 -10.59 -6.26 6.12
C ILE A 9 -10.83 -6.10 4.62
N ALA A 10 -12.06 -5.79 4.26
CA ALA A 10 -12.43 -5.58 2.87
C ALA A 10 -12.31 -4.10 2.54
N GLU A 11 -11.65 -3.82 1.42
CA GLU A 11 -11.51 -2.46 0.91
C GLU A 11 -11.04 -1.47 1.97
N ILE A 12 -9.78 -1.61 2.34
CA ILE A 12 -9.15 -0.83 3.40
C ILE A 12 -9.40 0.68 3.22
N GLU A 13 -9.44 1.15 1.98
CA GLU A 13 -9.65 2.55 1.66
C GLU A 13 -11.00 3.06 2.12
N ASN A 14 -11.98 2.18 2.20
CA ASN A 14 -13.34 2.53 2.63
C ASN A 14 -13.58 2.28 4.11
N ALA A 15 -12.63 1.66 4.80
CA ALA A 15 -12.79 1.31 6.21
C ALA A 15 -12.38 2.44 7.15
N GLY A 16 -11.87 3.55 6.63
CA GLY A 16 -11.42 4.65 7.46
C GLY A 16 -10.11 4.38 8.19
N ILE A 17 -9.40 3.34 7.80
CA ILE A 17 -8.12 2.99 8.39
C ILE A 17 -7.01 3.62 7.56
N ASP A 18 -6.10 4.35 8.21
CA ASP A 18 -5.00 4.95 7.49
C ASP A 18 -3.93 3.90 7.17
N ARG A 19 -3.03 4.25 6.25
CA ARG A 19 -2.02 3.31 5.77
C ARG A 19 -1.11 2.80 6.89
N ARG A 20 -0.76 3.66 7.82
CA ARG A 20 0.12 3.29 8.93
C ARG A 20 -0.52 2.23 9.81
N GLN A 21 -1.78 2.42 10.13
CA GLN A 21 -2.55 1.44 10.90
C GLN A 21 -2.67 0.13 10.13
N ALA A 22 -2.91 0.22 8.82
CA ALA A 22 -3.05 -0.96 7.97
C ALA A 22 -1.76 -1.79 7.96
N ILE A 23 -0.61 -1.14 7.82
CA ILE A 23 0.68 -1.82 7.84
C ILE A 23 0.93 -2.47 9.19
N SER A 24 0.59 -1.78 10.27
CA SER A 24 0.73 -2.33 11.61
C SER A 24 -0.09 -3.61 11.79
N ILE A 25 -1.31 -3.62 11.24
CA ILE A 25 -2.17 -4.79 11.30
C ILE A 25 -1.60 -5.93 10.45
N LEU A 26 -1.17 -5.61 9.22
CA LEU A 26 -0.65 -6.61 8.29
C LEU A 26 0.61 -7.31 8.80
N THR A 27 1.42 -6.60 9.56
CA THR A 27 2.69 -7.16 10.03
C THR A 27 2.59 -7.89 11.36
N ARG A 28 1.39 -8.02 11.91
CA ARG A 28 1.20 -8.79 13.13
C ARG A 28 1.47 -10.26 12.88
N LYS A 29 2.15 -10.90 13.81
CA LYS A 29 2.50 -12.31 13.70
C LYS A 29 1.59 -13.21 14.50
N ASP A 30 0.79 -12.65 15.38
CA ASP A 30 -0.12 -13.41 16.23
C ASP A 30 -1.47 -13.66 15.56
N LYS A 31 -1.67 -13.12 14.36
CA LYS A 31 -2.94 -13.25 13.64
C LYS A 31 -2.69 -13.44 12.15
N ILE A 32 -3.66 -14.07 11.49
CA ILE A 32 -3.68 -14.17 10.05
C ILE A 32 -4.55 -13.03 9.55
N VAL A 33 -3.99 -12.18 8.72
CA VAL A 33 -4.70 -10.98 8.22
C VAL A 33 -4.85 -11.07 6.72
N PHE A 34 -6.09 -10.94 6.25
CA PHE A 34 -6.40 -10.78 4.83
C PHE A 34 -6.92 -9.37 4.62
N MET A 35 -6.38 -8.68 3.65
CA MET A 35 -6.75 -7.30 3.39
C MET A 35 -6.94 -7.07 1.92
N SER A 36 -8.06 -6.47 1.55
CA SER A 36 -8.32 -6.08 0.18
C SER A 36 -7.91 -4.63 -0.02
N THR A 37 -7.04 -4.37 -0.97
CA THR A 37 -6.57 -3.02 -1.25
C THR A 37 -6.04 -2.94 -2.66
N HIS A 38 -6.02 -1.73 -3.22
CA HIS A 38 -5.29 -1.43 -4.45
C HIS A 38 -4.17 -0.41 -4.20
N ASP A 39 -3.84 -0.16 -2.94
CA ASP A 39 -2.70 0.68 -2.59
C ASP A 39 -1.42 -0.15 -2.75
N PRO A 40 -0.52 0.23 -3.67
CA PRO A 40 0.68 -0.57 -3.93
C PRO A 40 1.60 -0.72 -2.71
N LEU A 41 1.66 0.27 -1.84
CA LEU A 41 2.49 0.15 -0.64
C LEU A 41 1.96 -0.90 0.31
N LEU A 42 0.64 -0.97 0.46
CA LEU A 42 0.02 -2.00 1.29
C LEU A 42 0.19 -3.38 0.67
N ALA A 43 0.01 -3.47 -0.65
CA ALA A 43 0.16 -4.75 -1.34
C ALA A 43 1.56 -5.32 -1.17
N LEU A 44 2.59 -4.48 -1.25
CA LEU A 44 3.97 -4.92 -1.12
C LEU A 44 4.41 -5.12 0.33
N SER A 45 3.64 -4.62 1.28
CA SER A 45 3.92 -4.83 2.71
C SER A 45 3.54 -6.24 3.15
N ALA A 46 2.63 -6.89 2.44
CA ALA A 46 2.23 -8.25 2.74
C ALA A 46 3.26 -9.24 2.21
N SER A 47 3.38 -10.40 2.86
CA SER A 47 4.29 -11.43 2.38
C SER A 47 3.74 -12.16 1.15
N LYS A 48 2.42 -12.17 0.98
CA LYS A 48 1.76 -12.84 -0.15
C LYS A 48 0.59 -12.02 -0.64
N ARG A 49 0.30 -12.16 -1.93
CA ARG A 49 -0.86 -11.56 -2.56
C ARG A 49 -1.68 -12.63 -3.25
N ILE A 50 -2.99 -12.51 -3.15
CA ILE A 50 -3.91 -13.42 -3.81
C ILE A 50 -4.57 -12.65 -4.94
N VAL A 51 -4.44 -13.15 -6.16
CA VAL A 51 -5.07 -12.55 -7.33
C VAL A 51 -6.36 -13.29 -7.60
N ILE A 52 -7.47 -12.55 -7.59
CA ILE A 52 -8.80 -13.13 -7.81
C ILE A 52 -9.33 -12.68 -9.15
N ARG A 53 -9.82 -13.65 -9.93
CA ARG A 53 -10.44 -13.39 -11.23
C ARG A 53 -11.63 -14.32 -11.39
N ASN A 54 -12.70 -13.78 -11.93
CA ASN A 54 -13.90 -14.58 -12.25
C ASN A 54 -14.42 -15.36 -11.04
N GLY A 55 -14.33 -14.76 -9.85
CA GLY A 55 -14.84 -15.38 -8.64
C GLY A 55 -13.97 -16.45 -8.03
N GLY A 56 -12.78 -16.69 -8.58
CA GLY A 56 -11.87 -17.69 -8.05
C GLY A 56 -10.44 -17.16 -7.91
N ILE A 57 -9.62 -17.93 -7.21
CA ILE A 57 -8.22 -17.59 -7.05
C ILE A 57 -7.47 -17.94 -8.32
N ALA A 58 -6.93 -16.92 -9.01
CA ALA A 58 -6.16 -17.12 -10.22
C ALA A 58 -4.73 -17.51 -9.90
N LYS A 59 -4.12 -16.88 -8.90
CA LYS A 59 -2.77 -17.22 -8.46
C LYS A 59 -2.46 -16.59 -7.12
N ILE A 60 -1.42 -17.12 -6.49
CA ILE A 60 -0.88 -16.58 -5.24
C ILE A 60 0.57 -16.19 -5.53
N ILE A 61 0.91 -14.95 -5.20
CA ILE A 61 2.24 -14.39 -5.47
C ILE A 61 2.92 -14.10 -4.13
N GLU A 62 4.12 -14.63 -3.95
CA GLU A 62 4.93 -14.26 -2.80
C GLU A 62 5.70 -12.99 -3.10
N THR A 63 5.75 -12.08 -2.15
CA THR A 63 6.49 -10.85 -2.31
C THR A 63 7.99 -11.14 -2.30
N THR A 64 8.68 -10.73 -3.34
CA THR A 64 10.12 -10.93 -3.47
C THR A 64 10.88 -9.76 -2.89
N GLU A 65 12.19 -9.95 -2.68
CA GLU A 65 13.04 -8.86 -2.23
C GLU A 65 13.15 -7.76 -3.27
N GLU A 66 13.09 -8.13 -4.55
CA GLU A 66 13.09 -7.14 -5.62
C GLU A 66 11.84 -6.25 -5.54
N GLU A 67 10.70 -6.85 -5.24
CA GLU A 67 9.47 -6.08 -5.06
C GLU A 67 9.56 -5.20 -3.82
N ARG A 68 10.19 -5.68 -2.75
CA ARG A 68 10.36 -4.87 -1.55
C ARG A 68 11.28 -3.69 -1.80
N ALA A 69 12.28 -3.87 -2.65
CA ALA A 69 13.14 -2.75 -3.06
C ALA A 69 12.34 -1.69 -3.80
N SER A 70 11.30 -2.10 -4.52
CA SER A 70 10.41 -1.16 -5.21
C SER A 70 9.60 -0.30 -4.25
N GLN A 71 9.41 -0.74 -3.02
CA GLN A 71 8.67 0.06 -2.04
C GLN A 71 9.28 1.43 -1.81
N THR A 72 10.61 1.50 -1.76
CA THR A 72 11.30 2.79 -1.58
C THR A 72 10.97 3.74 -2.71
N ILE A 73 10.99 3.23 -3.95
CA ILE A 73 10.67 4.05 -5.11
C ILE A 73 9.21 4.51 -5.06
N ILE A 74 8.31 3.61 -4.69
CA ILE A 74 6.90 3.93 -4.59
C ILE A 74 6.64 4.95 -3.48
N GLU A 75 7.33 4.81 -2.36
CA GLU A 75 7.22 5.77 -1.27
C GLU A 75 7.66 7.17 -1.69
N GLU A 76 8.72 7.26 -2.49
CA GLU A 76 9.18 8.55 -3.00
C GLU A 76 8.14 9.15 -3.95
N LEU A 77 7.55 8.33 -4.82
CA LEU A 77 6.50 8.79 -5.72
C LEU A 77 5.27 9.25 -4.94
N ASP A 78 4.90 8.49 -3.93
CA ASP A 78 3.77 8.84 -3.08
C ASP A 78 4.01 10.16 -2.36
N GLY A 79 5.21 10.36 -1.85
CA GLY A 79 5.60 11.61 -1.20
C GLY A 79 5.55 12.79 -2.15
N THR A 80 5.94 12.59 -3.40
CA THR A 80 5.87 13.62 -4.43
C THR A 80 4.42 14.01 -4.68
N ILE A 81 3.54 13.02 -4.83
CA ILE A 81 2.13 13.28 -5.06
C ILE A 81 1.51 14.03 -3.87
N MET A 82 1.89 13.66 -2.65
CA MET A 82 1.38 14.35 -1.47
C MET A 82 1.84 15.81 -1.42
N ARG A 83 3.07 16.09 -1.82
CA ARG A 83 3.57 17.46 -1.90
C ARG A 83 2.81 18.27 -2.95
N ILE A 84 2.51 17.65 -4.08
CA ILE A 84 1.73 18.31 -5.12
C ILE A 84 0.33 18.64 -4.59
N ARG A 85 -0.28 17.72 -3.86
CA ARG A 85 -1.59 17.97 -3.25
C ARG A 85 -1.55 19.15 -2.28
N GLU A 86 -0.49 19.26 -1.50
CA GLU A 86 -0.32 20.40 -0.61
C GLU A 86 -0.16 21.70 -1.38
N MET A 87 0.61 21.67 -2.48
CA MET A 87 0.76 22.85 -3.32
C MET A 87 -0.60 23.31 -3.88
N LEU A 88 -1.41 22.34 -4.32
CA LEU A 88 -2.75 22.66 -4.82
C LEU A 88 -3.62 23.26 -3.72
N ARG A 89 -3.52 22.71 -2.52
CA ARG A 89 -4.30 23.20 -1.38
C ARG A 89 -3.95 24.64 -1.05
N HIS A 90 -2.67 25.02 -1.18
CA HIS A 90 -2.21 26.37 -0.91
C HIS A 90 -2.30 27.31 -2.13
N GLY A 91 -2.87 26.83 -3.22
CA GLY A 91 -3.03 27.67 -4.42
C GLY A 91 -1.75 27.93 -5.19
N GLU A 92 -0.74 27.10 -5.01
CA GLU A 92 0.51 27.25 -5.71
C GLU A 92 0.42 26.69 -7.11
N ARG A 93 1.25 27.22 -8.01
CA ARG A 93 1.28 26.72 -9.39
C ARG A 93 2.16 25.48 -9.48
N ILE A 94 1.66 24.49 -10.21
CA ILE A 94 2.39 23.25 -10.45
C ILE A 94 3.08 23.38 -11.80
N THR A 95 4.35 23.79 -11.78
CA THR A 95 5.14 23.98 -12.99
C THR A 95 6.31 23.00 -13.02
N PRO A 96 6.84 22.67 -14.22
CA PRO A 96 7.92 21.69 -14.31
C PRO A 96 9.14 22.02 -13.46
N ASP A 97 9.51 23.28 -13.38
CA ASP A 97 10.67 23.68 -12.58
C ASP A 97 10.44 23.42 -11.08
N ARG A 98 9.20 23.55 -10.63
CA ARG A 98 8.89 23.28 -9.24
C ARG A 98 8.87 21.78 -8.94
N LEU A 99 8.53 20.97 -9.93
CA LEU A 99 8.48 19.52 -9.80
C LEU A 99 9.87 18.89 -9.91
N ASP A 100 10.82 19.54 -10.56
CA ASP A 100 12.16 19.00 -10.73
C ASP A 100 12.85 18.70 -9.40
N GLY A 101 12.56 19.47 -8.37
CA GLY A 101 13.12 19.25 -7.05
C GLY A 101 12.63 17.99 -6.38
N PHE A 102 11.58 17.37 -6.90
CA PHE A 102 10.98 16.16 -6.33
C PHE A 102 11.47 14.88 -7.01
N SER A 103 12.13 14.98 -8.14
CA SER A 103 12.48 13.82 -8.94
C SER A 103 13.83 13.19 -8.59
N ARG A 104 14.34 13.46 -7.42
CA ARG A 104 15.66 12.96 -7.00
C ARG A 104 15.64 12.16 -5.75
#